data_8debdeb140222a524e248c47acd78f18
#
_entry.id   8debdeb140222a524e248c47acd78f18
#
_cell.length_a   1.000
_cell.length_b   1.000
_cell.length_c   1.000
_cell.angle_alpha   90.00
_cell.angle_beta   90.00
_cell.angle_gamma   90.00
#
_symmetry.space_group_name_H-M   'P 1'
#
loop_
_entity.id
_entity.type
_entity.pdbx_description
1 polymer ?
#
loop_
_entity_poly.entity_id
_entity_poly.type
_entity_poly.pdbx_seq_one_letter_code
_entity_poly.pdbx_strand_id
1 'polypeptide(L)' 'MGDKSEFEFEGAASPSEAADALTRIADGIRARALSLSMGEDEITVYPDGDLSLEIEAREKKGKAKIEIAIAWKHA' A
#
# COMPACT_ATOMS: atom_id res chain seq x y z
N MET A 1 -2.46 -17.92 19.35
CA MET A 1 -1.88 -16.62 19.25
C MET A 1 -1.39 -16.29 17.86
N GLY A 2 -1.94 -15.33 17.22
CA GLY A 2 -1.56 -14.98 15.87
C GLY A 2 -0.34 -14.07 15.83
N ASP A 3 0.48 -14.28 14.86
CA ASP A 3 1.58 -13.38 14.59
C ASP A 3 1.05 -12.22 13.77
N LYS A 4 1.55 -11.05 14.09
CA LYS A 4 1.16 -9.87 13.37
C LYS A 4 2.34 -9.35 12.59
N SER A 5 2.17 -9.23 11.29
CA SER A 5 3.20 -8.66 10.43
C SER A 5 2.75 -7.28 10.01
N GLU A 6 3.66 -6.34 10.09
CA GLU A 6 3.32 -4.97 9.84
C GLU A 6 4.45 -4.25 9.12
N PHE A 7 4.09 -3.46 8.13
CA PHE A 7 5.04 -2.63 7.41
C PHE A 7 4.45 -1.23 7.32
N GLU A 8 5.25 -0.26 7.71
CA GLU A 8 4.79 1.12 7.72
C GLU A 8 5.89 2.01 7.17
N PHE A 9 5.54 2.88 6.26
CA PHE A 9 6.47 3.86 5.77
C PHE A 9 5.81 5.23 5.75
N GLU A 10 6.50 6.19 6.29
CA GLU A 10 6.02 7.55 6.32
C GLU A 10 7.20 8.47 6.03
N GLY A 11 7.04 9.36 5.06
CA GLY A 11 8.12 10.24 4.72
C GLY A 11 7.81 11.07 3.51
N ALA A 12 8.75 11.92 3.13
CA ALA A 12 8.61 12.77 1.97
C ALA A 12 9.05 12.02 0.72
N ALA A 13 8.35 12.25 -0.38
CA ALA A 13 8.68 11.63 -1.64
C ALA A 13 8.34 12.59 -2.77
N SER A 14 9.10 12.51 -3.85
CA SER A 14 8.76 13.26 -5.06
C SER A 14 7.56 12.59 -5.73
N PRO A 15 6.86 13.31 -6.62
CA PRO A 15 5.75 12.68 -7.36
C PRO A 15 6.18 11.42 -8.09
N SER A 16 7.39 11.42 -8.64
CA SER A 16 7.91 10.27 -9.35
C SER A 16 8.09 9.06 -8.42
N GLU A 17 8.67 9.31 -7.26
CA GLU A 17 8.86 8.25 -6.27
C GLU A 17 7.54 7.70 -5.76
N ALA A 18 6.58 8.59 -5.53
CA ALA A 18 5.27 8.17 -5.08
C ALA A 18 4.57 7.33 -6.15
N ALA A 19 4.67 7.75 -7.40
CA ALA A 19 4.08 7.01 -8.51
C ALA A 19 4.72 5.62 -8.65
N ASP A 20 6.04 5.56 -8.52
CA ASP A 20 6.75 4.28 -8.60
C ASP A 20 6.30 3.32 -7.50
N ALA A 21 6.12 3.83 -6.29
CA ALA A 21 5.65 3.00 -5.18
C ALA A 21 4.27 2.44 -5.47
N LEU A 22 3.37 3.28 -6.00
CA LEU A 22 2.03 2.84 -6.33
C LEU A 22 2.02 1.82 -7.46
N THR A 23 2.92 1.99 -8.43
CA THR A 23 3.05 1.04 -9.53
C THR A 23 3.46 -0.34 -9.03
N ARG A 24 4.40 -0.36 -8.08
CA ARG A 24 4.84 -1.63 -7.49
C ARG A 24 3.70 -2.33 -6.76
N ILE A 25 2.90 -1.55 -6.05
CA ILE A 25 1.75 -2.09 -5.34
C ILE A 25 0.75 -2.66 -6.34
N ALA A 26 0.47 -1.92 -7.40
CA ALA A 26 -0.46 -2.38 -8.42
C ALA A 26 0.02 -3.68 -9.09
N ASP A 27 1.29 -3.73 -9.45
CA ASP A 27 1.85 -4.93 -10.08
C ASP A 27 1.82 -6.12 -9.13
N GLY A 28 2.10 -5.89 -7.85
CA GLY A 28 2.05 -6.96 -6.87
C GLY A 28 0.65 -7.52 -6.69
N ILE A 29 -0.35 -6.64 -6.74
CA ILE A 29 -1.73 -7.09 -6.63
C ILE A 29 -2.10 -7.94 -7.84
N ARG A 30 -1.70 -7.54 -9.04
CA ARG A 30 -1.97 -8.31 -10.24
C ARG A 30 -1.30 -9.68 -10.20
N ALA A 31 -0.10 -9.74 -9.66
CA ALA A 31 0.65 -10.98 -9.54
C ALA A 31 0.22 -11.81 -8.33
N ARG A 32 -0.62 -11.24 -7.47
CA ARG A 32 -1.07 -11.87 -6.22
C ARG A 32 0.08 -12.15 -5.27
N ALA A 33 1.13 -11.36 -5.38
CA ALA A 33 2.27 -11.44 -4.49
C ALA A 33 2.89 -10.06 -4.45
N LEU A 34 2.78 -9.41 -3.31
CA LEU A 34 3.25 -8.05 -3.14
C LEU A 34 4.31 -7.99 -2.07
N SER A 35 5.49 -7.54 -2.46
CA SER A 35 6.57 -7.33 -1.52
C SER A 35 6.82 -5.85 -1.34
N LEU A 36 6.89 -5.43 -0.10
CA LEU A 36 7.21 -4.05 0.24
C LEU A 36 8.47 -4.06 1.09
N SER A 37 9.44 -3.29 0.69
CA SER A 37 10.65 -3.17 1.49
C SER A 37 11.14 -1.73 1.48
N MET A 38 11.61 -1.31 2.64
CA MET A 38 12.13 0.03 2.81
C MET A 38 13.17 -0.03 3.92
N GLY A 39 14.42 0.22 3.55
CA GLY A 39 15.48 0.09 4.53
C GLY A 39 15.60 -1.34 5.01
N GLU A 40 15.42 -1.54 6.31
CA GLU A 40 15.52 -2.88 6.90
C GLU A 40 14.17 -3.56 7.04
N ASP A 41 13.08 -2.81 6.83
CA ASP A 41 11.76 -3.36 6.96
C ASP A 41 11.30 -3.99 5.65
N GLU A 42 10.67 -5.15 5.76
CA GLU A 42 10.17 -5.86 4.60
C GLU A 42 8.95 -6.68 4.97
N ILE A 43 7.97 -6.69 4.08
CA ILE A 43 6.82 -7.56 4.24
C ILE A 43 6.40 -8.07 2.87
N THR A 44 5.95 -9.32 2.83
CA THR A 44 5.37 -9.89 1.62
C THR A 44 3.97 -10.36 1.96
N VAL A 45 3.00 -9.93 1.15
CA VAL A 45 1.62 -10.33 1.34
C VAL A 45 1.08 -10.88 0.03
N TYR A 46 0.01 -11.65 0.13
CA TYR A 46 -0.56 -12.34 -1.01
C TYR A 46 -2.03 -12.00 -1.15
N PRO A 47 -2.33 -10.92 -1.90
CA PRO A 47 -3.73 -10.55 -2.12
C PRO A 47 -4.47 -11.68 -2.83
N ASP A 48 -5.62 -12.04 -2.31
CA ASP A 48 -6.37 -13.16 -2.85
C ASP A 48 -7.86 -12.94 -2.68
N GLY A 49 -8.63 -13.52 -3.60
CA GLY A 49 -10.07 -13.40 -3.54
C GLY A 49 -10.56 -12.00 -3.86
N ASP A 50 -11.66 -11.64 -3.26
CA ASP A 50 -12.23 -10.31 -3.44
C ASP A 50 -11.52 -9.32 -2.55
N LEU A 51 -11.16 -8.20 -3.13
CA LEU A 51 -10.48 -7.15 -2.40
C LEU A 51 -11.42 -5.99 -2.12
N SER A 52 -11.26 -5.41 -0.95
CA SER A 52 -11.96 -4.20 -0.59
C SER A 52 -11.06 -3.02 -0.93
N LEU A 53 -11.58 -2.05 -1.65
CA LEU A 53 -10.80 -0.89 -2.07
C LEU A 53 -11.47 0.39 -1.62
N GLU A 54 -10.72 1.22 -0.94
CA GLU A 54 -11.19 2.54 -0.55
C GLU A 54 -10.24 3.60 -1.07
N ILE A 55 -10.78 4.61 -1.69
CA ILE A 55 -9.99 5.73 -2.17
C ILE A 55 -10.66 7.00 -1.66
N GLU A 56 -9.88 7.84 -1.01
CA GLU A 56 -10.37 9.09 -0.48
C GLU A 56 -9.45 10.22 -0.88
N ALA A 57 -10.00 11.31 -1.35
CA ALA A 57 -9.22 12.47 -1.72
C ALA A 57 -9.84 13.69 -1.05
N ARG A 58 -9.01 14.52 -0.48
CA ARG A 58 -9.44 15.75 0.18
C ARG A 58 -8.54 16.90 -0.19
N GLU A 59 -9.15 18.05 -0.30
CA GLU A 59 -8.41 19.29 -0.53
C GLU A 59 -8.99 20.37 0.37
N LYS A 60 -8.12 21.05 1.10
CA LYS A 60 -8.54 22.09 2.00
C LYS A 60 -7.42 23.10 2.20
N LYS A 61 -7.70 24.35 1.88
CA LYS A 61 -6.81 25.49 2.16
C LYS A 61 -5.33 25.23 1.83
N GLY A 62 -5.07 24.88 0.60
CA GLY A 62 -3.70 24.71 0.15
C GLY A 62 -3.07 23.36 0.50
N LYS A 63 -3.84 22.45 1.07
CA LYS A 63 -3.36 21.12 1.35
C LYS A 63 -4.24 20.09 0.66
N ALA A 64 -3.62 19.09 0.09
CA ALA A 64 -4.33 18.01 -0.57
C ALA A 64 -3.81 16.66 -0.08
N LYS A 65 -4.70 15.67 -0.05
CA LYS A 65 -4.36 14.36 0.46
C LYS A 65 -5.14 13.30 -0.28
N ILE A 66 -4.47 12.20 -0.58
CA ILE A 66 -5.12 11.02 -1.16
C ILE A 66 -4.80 9.83 -0.28
N GLU A 67 -5.83 9.12 0.12
CA GLU A 67 -5.67 7.90 0.90
C GLU A 67 -6.21 6.72 0.12
N ILE A 68 -5.46 5.64 0.12
CA ILE A 68 -5.84 4.41 -0.56
C ILE A 68 -5.71 3.26 0.42
N ALA A 69 -6.77 2.49 0.57
CA ALA A 69 -6.77 1.33 1.45
C ALA A 69 -7.25 0.12 0.68
N ILE A 70 -6.50 -0.96 0.78
CA ILE A 70 -6.82 -2.23 0.14
C ILE A 70 -6.77 -3.31 1.20
N ALA A 71 -7.82 -4.10 1.29
CA ALA A 71 -7.89 -5.14 2.30
C ALA A 71 -8.51 -6.41 1.74
N TRP A 72 -8.15 -7.54 2.32
CA TRP A 72 -8.72 -8.82 1.95
C TRP A 72 -8.65 -9.73 3.15
N LYS A 73 -9.43 -10.80 3.08
CA LYS A 73 -9.41 -11.82 4.12
C LYS A 73 -8.39 -12.89 3.74
N HIS A 74 -7.63 -13.25 4.72
CA HIS A 74 -6.58 -14.25 4.54
C HIS A 74 -7.04 -15.54 5.21
N ALA A 75 -7.16 -16.59 4.44
CA ALA A 75 -7.65 -17.87 4.96
C ALA A 75 -6.54 -18.68 5.61
#